data_363657f11e212be0897ee0e93babe412
#
_entry.id   363657f11e212be0897ee0e93babe412
#
_cell.length_a   1.000
_cell.length_b   1.000
_cell.length_c   1.000
_cell.angle_alpha   90.00
_cell.angle_beta   90.00
_cell.angle_gamma   90.00
#
_symmetry.space_group_name_H-M   'P 1'
#
loop_
_entity.id
_entity.type
_entity.pdbx_description
1 polymer ?
#
loop_
_entity_poly.entity_id
_entity_poly.type
_entity_poly.pdbx_seq_one_letter_code
_entity_poly.pdbx_strand_id
1 'polypeptide(L)'
;MNKKNFSKNRNLSNYTTIKVGGVAEYFAEPRSIDEFSYLMKWANLNEQRCQIIGAGSNILINNIFIKGLVVCTKKMKLLKIEPYTGIVEAEAGVMLPTLSNSLAKNGLQGGEWAVGIPGTLGGAIYMNASTGNLSLAKNLISVKVINNETNKLLEIEKKDIDFGYRFSSFQSNDLKIISAKLHFEPNGNLKKLIQTTKNNLKLKTETQPYNQPSFGSVFKNPENNYAAKLIDDMGLKGFKIGGAEISTMHSNFIINNSSASSKDIYELITTIQQKVLQNKGIYLQPEVRM
;
A
#
# COMPACT_ATOMS: atom_id res chain seq x y z
N MET A 1 27.40 -16.30 -3.46
CA MET A 1 26.05 -16.14 -2.91
C MET A 1 25.12 -17.20 -3.49
N ASN A 2 24.46 -17.96 -2.65
CA ASN A 2 23.71 -19.15 -3.03
C ASN A 2 22.54 -18.83 -3.97
N LYS A 3 22.30 -19.72 -4.99
CA LYS A 3 21.17 -19.74 -5.94
C LYS A 3 19.75 -19.82 -5.29
N LYS A 4 19.59 -19.46 -4.01
CA LYS A 4 18.36 -19.64 -3.20
C LYS A 4 17.50 -18.38 -3.01
N ASN A 5 17.78 -17.27 -3.71
CA ASN A 5 17.13 -16.01 -3.40
C ASN A 5 15.75 -15.80 -4.06
N PHE A 6 15.30 -16.68 -4.94
CA PHE A 6 13.95 -16.64 -5.50
C PHE A 6 13.36 -18.02 -5.75
N SER A 7 12.05 -18.11 -5.69
CA SER A 7 11.24 -19.28 -6.01
C SER A 7 10.58 -19.11 -7.38
N LYS A 8 10.30 -20.22 -8.07
CA LYS A 8 9.50 -20.23 -9.31
C LYS A 8 8.05 -20.59 -9.01
N ASN A 9 7.14 -20.13 -9.88
CA ASN A 9 5.71 -20.47 -9.86
C ASN A 9 5.05 -20.20 -8.48
N ARG A 10 5.33 -19.02 -7.93
CA ARG A 10 4.83 -18.65 -6.61
C ARG A 10 3.40 -18.12 -6.68
N ASN A 11 2.46 -18.77 -5.99
CA ASN A 11 1.11 -18.25 -5.83
C ASN A 11 1.13 -16.99 -4.94
N LEU A 12 0.56 -15.90 -5.45
CA LEU A 12 0.57 -14.57 -4.82
C LEU A 12 -0.67 -14.27 -3.96
N SER A 13 -1.67 -15.13 -3.89
CA SER A 13 -2.86 -14.91 -3.07
C SER A 13 -2.53 -14.65 -1.59
N ASN A 14 -1.49 -15.29 -1.05
CA ASN A 14 -1.00 -15.05 0.30
C ASN A 14 -0.19 -13.76 0.47
N TYR A 15 0.11 -13.09 -0.62
CA TYR A 15 0.87 -11.83 -0.65
C TYR A 15 -0.01 -10.62 -0.93
N THR A 16 -1.32 -10.80 -1.02
CA THR A 16 -2.33 -9.75 -1.10
C THR A 16 -3.27 -9.81 0.10
N THR A 17 -3.75 -8.67 0.56
CA THR A 17 -4.69 -8.63 1.70
C THR A 17 -6.09 -9.09 1.31
N ILE A 18 -6.47 -8.96 0.04
CA ILE A 18 -7.73 -9.48 -0.52
C ILE A 18 -7.73 -11.02 -0.68
N LYS A 19 -6.55 -11.69 -0.54
CA LYS A 19 -6.37 -13.14 -0.73
C LYS A 19 -6.67 -13.63 -2.15
N VAL A 20 -6.55 -12.76 -3.13
CA VAL A 20 -6.66 -13.06 -4.55
C VAL A 20 -5.33 -12.75 -5.23
N GLY A 21 -4.89 -13.60 -6.15
CA GLY A 21 -3.64 -13.41 -6.87
C GLY A 21 -3.39 -14.50 -7.91
N GLY A 22 -2.46 -14.22 -8.81
CA GLY A 22 -1.97 -15.17 -9.81
C GLY A 22 -0.70 -15.88 -9.36
N VAL A 23 -0.01 -16.48 -10.31
CA VAL A 23 1.28 -17.18 -10.11
C VAL A 23 2.40 -16.32 -10.68
N ALA A 24 3.38 -15.93 -9.86
CA ALA A 24 4.59 -15.26 -10.32
C ALA A 24 5.57 -16.29 -10.89
N GLU A 25 6.12 -16.01 -12.09
CA GLU A 25 7.17 -16.86 -12.69
C GLU A 25 8.37 -16.97 -11.77
N TYR A 26 8.90 -15.82 -11.34
CA TYR A 26 9.94 -15.72 -10.33
C TYR A 26 9.44 -14.85 -9.18
N PHE A 27 9.74 -15.24 -7.95
CA PHE A 27 9.34 -14.52 -6.75
C PHE A 27 10.48 -14.45 -5.75
N ALA A 28 10.70 -13.26 -5.16
CA ALA A 28 11.74 -13.05 -4.17
C ALA A 28 11.26 -12.14 -3.01
N GLU A 29 11.84 -12.37 -1.82
CA GLU A 29 11.62 -11.58 -0.63
C GLU A 29 12.97 -11.14 -0.04
N PRO A 30 13.58 -10.06 -0.56
CA PRO A 30 14.84 -9.54 -0.06
C PRO A 30 14.72 -9.09 1.40
N ARG A 31 15.81 -9.25 2.16
CA ARG A 31 15.90 -8.85 3.57
C ARG A 31 16.79 -7.62 3.79
N SER A 32 17.47 -7.19 2.74
CA SER A 32 18.37 -6.03 2.76
C SER A 32 18.37 -5.31 1.41
N ILE A 33 18.92 -4.10 1.41
CA ILE A 33 19.13 -3.29 0.20
C ILE A 33 20.07 -4.02 -0.77
N ASP A 34 21.10 -4.71 -0.27
CA ASP A 34 22.04 -5.45 -1.10
C ASP A 34 21.35 -6.63 -1.81
N GLU A 35 20.51 -7.39 -1.11
CA GLU A 35 19.73 -8.46 -1.71
C GLU A 35 18.75 -7.91 -2.77
N PHE A 36 18.11 -6.79 -2.48
CA PHE A 36 17.21 -6.13 -3.43
C PHE A 36 17.99 -5.68 -4.68
N SER A 37 19.13 -5.02 -4.50
CA SER A 37 20.00 -4.57 -5.60
C SER A 37 20.50 -5.74 -6.47
N TYR A 38 20.83 -6.87 -5.84
CA TYR A 38 21.18 -8.08 -6.55
C TYR A 38 20.03 -8.59 -7.43
N LEU A 39 18.81 -8.64 -6.90
CA LEU A 39 17.61 -9.06 -7.64
C LEU A 39 17.32 -8.18 -8.84
N MET A 40 17.47 -6.84 -8.68
CA MET A 40 17.30 -5.88 -9.77
C MET A 40 18.33 -6.10 -10.88
N LYS A 41 19.61 -6.28 -10.51
CA LYS A 41 20.69 -6.61 -11.46
C LYS A 41 20.41 -7.93 -12.19
N TRP A 42 19.95 -8.95 -11.45
CA TRP A 42 19.60 -10.24 -12.05
C TRP A 42 18.45 -10.08 -13.05
N ALA A 43 17.40 -9.34 -12.70
CA ALA A 43 16.27 -9.12 -13.59
C ALA A 43 16.71 -8.44 -14.90
N ASN A 44 17.54 -7.39 -14.81
CA ASN A 44 18.03 -6.67 -15.99
C ASN A 44 18.94 -7.55 -16.87
N LEU A 45 19.88 -8.29 -16.26
CA LEU A 45 20.78 -9.19 -17.01
C LEU A 45 20.05 -10.33 -17.73
N ASN A 46 18.86 -10.70 -17.25
CA ASN A 46 18.04 -11.76 -17.85
C ASN A 46 16.81 -11.19 -18.60
N GLU A 47 16.77 -9.88 -18.85
CA GLU A 47 15.67 -9.19 -19.56
C GLU A 47 14.29 -9.46 -18.93
N GLN A 48 14.24 -9.64 -17.60
CA GLN A 48 13.03 -9.91 -16.88
C GLN A 48 12.36 -8.61 -16.42
N ARG A 49 11.06 -8.46 -16.68
CA ARG A 49 10.25 -7.41 -16.04
C ARG A 49 10.27 -7.59 -14.53
N CYS A 50 10.45 -6.51 -13.79
CA CYS A 50 10.44 -6.54 -12.33
C CYS A 50 9.26 -5.73 -11.77
N GLN A 51 8.41 -6.41 -11.01
CA GLN A 51 7.29 -5.80 -10.30
C GLN A 51 7.55 -5.83 -8.79
N ILE A 52 7.28 -4.71 -8.13
CA ILE A 52 7.47 -4.60 -6.67
C ILE A 52 6.11 -4.63 -5.99
N ILE A 53 6.01 -5.45 -4.95
CA ILE A 53 4.85 -5.45 -4.06
C ILE A 53 5.30 -5.22 -2.62
N GLY A 54 4.50 -4.48 -1.86
CA GLY A 54 4.63 -4.33 -0.41
C GLY A 54 3.76 -5.36 0.33
N ALA A 55 2.81 -4.87 1.11
CA ALA A 55 1.82 -5.72 1.80
C ALA A 55 0.72 -6.28 0.86
N GLY A 56 0.66 -5.84 -0.40
CA GLY A 56 -0.42 -6.21 -1.33
C GLY A 56 -1.79 -5.69 -0.89
N SER A 57 -1.81 -4.56 -0.19
CA SER A 57 -3.03 -4.01 0.42
C SER A 57 -3.77 -2.99 -0.46
N ASN A 58 -3.29 -2.75 -1.67
CA ASN A 58 -3.94 -1.88 -2.66
C ASN A 58 -3.73 -2.41 -4.10
N ILE A 59 -3.71 -3.73 -4.25
CA ILE A 59 -3.40 -4.40 -5.53
C ILE A 59 -4.45 -5.47 -5.77
N LEU A 60 -5.02 -5.48 -6.99
CA LEU A 60 -5.77 -6.60 -7.54
C LEU A 60 -4.97 -7.21 -8.68
N ILE A 61 -4.52 -8.44 -8.51
CA ILE A 61 -3.77 -9.17 -9.53
C ILE A 61 -4.77 -9.89 -10.45
N ASN A 62 -4.98 -9.35 -11.64
CA ASN A 62 -5.92 -9.91 -12.63
C ASN A 62 -5.31 -11.02 -13.48
N ASN A 63 -3.99 -11.08 -13.61
CA ASN A 63 -3.31 -12.08 -14.43
C ASN A 63 -3.19 -13.41 -13.69
N ILE A 64 -3.56 -14.51 -14.35
CA ILE A 64 -3.37 -15.87 -13.83
C ILE A 64 -1.87 -16.17 -13.69
N PHE A 65 -1.05 -15.69 -14.64
CA PHE A 65 0.40 -15.86 -14.64
C PHE A 65 1.10 -14.53 -14.89
N ILE A 66 2.06 -14.18 -14.04
CA ILE A 66 2.85 -12.97 -14.11
C ILE A 66 4.26 -13.34 -14.56
N LYS A 67 4.59 -12.97 -15.82
CA LYS A 67 5.93 -13.15 -16.36
C LYS A 67 6.95 -12.25 -15.67
N GLY A 68 8.15 -12.75 -15.48
CA GLY A 68 9.26 -12.03 -14.87
C GLY A 68 9.32 -12.16 -13.36
N LEU A 69 9.98 -11.21 -12.71
CA LEU A 69 10.26 -11.22 -11.29
C LEU A 69 9.27 -10.36 -10.50
N VAL A 70 8.65 -10.94 -9.50
CA VAL A 70 7.90 -10.20 -8.47
C VAL A 70 8.74 -10.16 -7.19
N VAL A 71 9.04 -8.96 -6.70
CA VAL A 71 9.80 -8.73 -5.46
C VAL A 71 8.87 -8.21 -4.38
N CYS A 72 8.76 -8.97 -3.28
CA CYS A 72 7.99 -8.55 -2.11
C CYS A 72 8.92 -7.93 -1.06
N THR A 73 8.76 -6.64 -0.79
CA THR A 73 9.64 -5.89 0.12
C THR A 73 9.36 -6.12 1.61
N LYS A 74 8.33 -6.87 2.00
CA LYS A 74 7.91 -7.04 3.41
C LYS A 74 8.99 -7.50 4.38
N LYS A 75 10.08 -8.13 3.89
CA LYS A 75 11.20 -8.55 4.72
C LYS A 75 12.28 -7.48 4.90
N MET A 76 12.25 -6.41 4.10
CA MET A 76 13.07 -5.21 4.28
C MET A 76 12.41 -4.31 5.34
N LYS A 77 12.73 -4.53 6.59
CA LYS A 77 12.01 -3.94 7.73
C LYS A 77 12.89 -3.25 8.77
N LEU A 78 14.12 -2.86 8.35
CA LEU A 78 14.99 -2.05 9.20
C LEU A 78 14.29 -0.73 9.52
N LEU A 79 14.22 -0.39 10.80
CA LEU A 79 13.64 0.83 11.34
C LEU A 79 14.58 1.39 12.38
N LYS A 80 15.13 2.58 12.12
CA LYS A 80 15.95 3.35 13.06
C LYS A 80 15.19 4.61 13.43
N ILE A 81 15.12 4.90 14.72
CA ILE A 81 14.43 6.07 15.27
C ILE A 81 15.43 6.80 16.16
N GLU A 82 15.57 8.10 15.94
CA GLU A 82 16.32 9.01 16.78
C GLU A 82 15.33 9.91 17.54
N PRO A 83 14.98 9.57 18.78
CA PRO A 83 13.88 10.23 19.50
C PRO A 83 14.11 11.72 19.75
N TYR A 84 15.37 12.16 19.91
CA TYR A 84 15.71 13.55 20.23
C TYR A 84 15.66 14.47 19.00
N THR A 85 16.04 13.95 17.86
CA THR A 85 16.05 14.71 16.59
C THR A 85 14.76 14.56 15.78
N GLY A 86 13.95 13.55 16.14
CA GLY A 86 12.76 13.20 15.37
C GLY A 86 13.06 12.52 14.02
N ILE A 87 14.34 12.22 13.74
CA ILE A 87 14.74 11.57 12.49
C ILE A 87 14.41 10.07 12.54
N VAL A 88 13.84 9.58 11.45
CA VAL A 88 13.46 8.18 11.28
C VAL A 88 13.96 7.69 9.93
N GLU A 89 14.76 6.64 9.93
CA GLU A 89 15.14 5.91 8.72
C GLU A 89 14.43 4.56 8.70
N ALA A 90 13.69 4.28 7.63
CA ALA A 90 12.91 3.06 7.53
C ALA A 90 12.99 2.46 6.12
N GLU A 91 13.17 1.14 6.03
CA GLU A 91 13.12 0.41 4.76
C GLU A 91 11.69 0.29 4.23
N ALA A 92 11.57 0.10 2.92
CA ALA A 92 10.29 0.09 2.19
C ALA A 92 9.29 -0.97 2.69
N GLY A 93 9.76 -2.03 3.31
CA GLY A 93 8.93 -3.11 3.86
C GLY A 93 8.41 -2.88 5.28
N VAL A 94 8.83 -1.81 5.97
CA VAL A 94 8.31 -1.45 7.29
C VAL A 94 6.80 -1.23 7.19
N MET A 95 6.04 -1.97 7.99
CA MET A 95 4.58 -1.84 8.02
C MET A 95 4.17 -0.52 8.68
N LEU A 96 3.21 0.21 8.11
CA LEU A 96 2.75 1.49 8.67
C LEU A 96 2.21 1.37 10.10
N PRO A 97 1.46 0.30 10.49
CA PRO A 97 1.08 0.10 11.88
C PRO A 97 2.29 -0.05 12.82
N THR A 98 3.35 -0.72 12.36
CA THR A 98 4.59 -0.86 13.14
C THR A 98 5.30 0.48 13.29
N LEU A 99 5.43 1.24 12.21
CA LEU A 99 6.01 2.58 12.24
C LEU A 99 5.23 3.49 13.21
N SER A 100 3.92 3.58 13.06
CA SER A 100 3.05 4.41 13.91
C SER A 100 3.18 4.07 15.40
N ASN A 101 3.11 2.79 15.76
CA ASN A 101 3.28 2.36 17.15
C ASN A 101 4.69 2.64 17.69
N SER A 102 5.72 2.48 16.86
CA SER A 102 7.12 2.75 17.26
C SER A 102 7.33 4.24 17.48
N LEU A 103 6.79 5.11 16.63
CA LEU A 103 6.82 6.57 16.80
C LEU A 103 6.19 6.98 18.13
N ALA A 104 4.97 6.53 18.40
CA ALA A 104 4.25 6.84 19.63
C ALA A 104 5.02 6.41 20.89
N LYS A 105 5.65 5.23 20.86
CA LYS A 105 6.48 4.70 21.98
C LYS A 105 7.79 5.47 22.19
N ASN A 106 8.28 6.18 21.18
CA ASN A 106 9.48 7.00 21.23
C ASN A 106 9.18 8.50 21.40
N GLY A 107 7.93 8.88 21.69
CA GLY A 107 7.54 10.27 21.92
C GLY A 107 7.53 11.14 20.66
N LEU A 108 7.43 10.52 19.46
CA LEU A 108 7.40 11.22 18.18
C LEU A 108 5.96 11.41 17.71
N GLN A 109 5.56 12.66 17.46
CA GLN A 109 4.21 13.06 17.09
C GLN A 109 4.03 13.10 15.57
N GLY A 110 2.80 12.90 15.09
CA GLY A 110 2.42 13.07 13.69
C GLY A 110 2.32 11.78 12.89
N GLY A 111 2.57 10.61 13.50
CA GLY A 111 2.45 9.29 12.88
C GLY A 111 1.25 8.46 13.35
N GLU A 112 0.44 8.94 14.30
CA GLU A 112 -0.61 8.18 14.98
C GLU A 112 -1.75 7.75 14.03
N TRP A 113 -1.97 8.52 12.97
CA TRP A 113 -3.02 8.26 11.97
C TRP A 113 -2.74 7.01 11.10
N ALA A 114 -1.45 6.64 10.97
CA ALA A 114 -1.02 5.58 10.06
C ALA A 114 -1.24 4.16 10.62
N VAL A 115 -1.58 4.03 11.92
CA VAL A 115 -1.73 2.73 12.60
C VAL A 115 -2.76 1.80 11.98
N GLY A 116 -3.83 2.35 11.42
CA GLY A 116 -4.91 1.59 10.78
C GLY A 116 -4.74 1.35 9.28
N ILE A 117 -3.56 1.65 8.70
CA ILE A 117 -3.32 1.46 7.27
C ILE A 117 -2.50 0.18 7.04
N PRO A 118 -3.06 -0.88 6.43
CA PRO A 118 -2.40 -2.18 6.31
C PRO A 118 -1.38 -2.21 5.16
N GLY A 119 -0.56 -1.18 5.01
CA GLY A 119 0.44 -1.03 3.96
C GLY A 119 1.86 -1.02 4.48
N THR A 120 2.84 -1.12 3.57
CA THR A 120 4.25 -0.87 3.84
C THR A 120 4.63 0.58 3.54
N LEU A 121 5.73 1.05 4.11
CA LEU A 121 6.25 2.40 3.89
C LEU A 121 6.46 2.70 2.40
N GLY A 122 7.07 1.78 1.63
CA GLY A 122 7.28 1.96 0.20
C GLY A 122 5.97 2.11 -0.57
N GLY A 123 4.96 1.27 -0.27
CA GLY A 123 3.63 1.40 -0.87
C GLY A 123 2.91 2.68 -0.46
N ALA A 124 3.12 3.13 0.79
CA ALA A 124 2.54 4.37 1.30
C ALA A 124 3.15 5.63 0.65
N ILE A 125 4.47 5.65 0.40
CA ILE A 125 5.13 6.73 -0.36
C ILE A 125 4.64 6.72 -1.80
N TYR A 126 4.61 5.55 -2.45
CA TYR A 126 4.15 5.38 -3.83
C TYR A 126 2.73 5.92 -4.04
N MET A 127 1.82 5.67 -3.10
CA MET A 127 0.43 6.13 -3.15
C MET A 127 0.19 7.46 -2.45
N ASN A 128 1.20 8.08 -1.84
CA ASN A 128 1.04 9.20 -0.92
C ASN A 128 -0.11 8.96 0.07
N ALA A 129 0.02 7.89 0.86
CA ALA A 129 -1.01 7.47 1.81
C ALA A 129 -1.37 8.61 2.76
N SER A 130 -2.67 8.82 2.98
CA SER A 130 -3.19 9.95 3.74
C SER A 130 -4.49 9.62 4.48
N THR A 131 -4.78 10.40 5.52
CA THR A 131 -6.05 10.40 6.25
C THR A 131 -6.40 11.85 6.60
N GLY A 132 -7.52 12.35 6.07
CA GLY A 132 -7.85 13.77 6.16
C GLY A 132 -6.74 14.64 5.57
N ASN A 133 -6.29 15.63 6.33
CA ASN A 133 -5.21 16.53 5.92
C ASN A 133 -3.80 16.01 6.25
N LEU A 134 -3.67 14.79 6.80
CA LEU A 134 -2.39 14.16 7.13
C LEU A 134 -1.97 13.25 6.00
N SER A 135 -0.71 13.33 5.59
CA SER A 135 -0.14 12.46 4.55
C SER A 135 1.32 12.13 4.86
N LEU A 136 1.79 11.03 4.31
CA LEU A 136 3.17 10.60 4.52
C LEU A 136 4.19 11.60 3.92
N ALA A 137 3.84 12.25 2.81
CA ALA A 137 4.66 13.28 2.18
C ALA A 137 4.99 14.45 3.12
N LYS A 138 4.13 14.75 4.12
CA LYS A 138 4.39 15.85 5.08
C LYS A 138 5.62 15.59 5.95
N ASN A 139 5.85 14.32 6.28
CA ASN A 139 6.96 13.92 7.16
C ASN A 139 8.21 13.50 6.39
N LEU A 140 8.15 13.40 5.05
CA LEU A 140 9.24 12.90 4.22
C LEU A 140 10.37 13.93 4.12
N ILE A 141 11.61 13.48 4.27
CA ILE A 141 12.84 14.22 3.98
C ILE A 141 13.39 13.77 2.63
N SER A 142 13.69 12.49 2.48
CA SER A 142 14.22 11.90 1.26
C SER A 142 13.79 10.45 1.08
N VAL A 143 13.92 9.94 -0.13
CA VAL A 143 13.65 8.55 -0.50
C VAL A 143 14.86 7.96 -1.19
N LYS A 144 15.36 6.82 -0.70
CA LYS A 144 16.35 6.02 -1.43
C LYS A 144 15.64 5.09 -2.39
N VAL A 145 16.10 5.09 -3.62
CA VAL A 145 15.54 4.31 -4.73
C VAL A 145 16.62 3.58 -5.50
N ILE A 146 16.24 2.54 -6.21
CA ILE A 146 17.06 1.95 -7.28
C ILE A 146 16.42 2.31 -8.61
N ASN A 147 17.20 2.90 -9.50
CA ASN A 147 16.79 3.08 -10.89
C ASN A 147 16.80 1.72 -11.60
N ASN A 148 15.68 1.34 -12.17
CA ASN A 148 15.49 0.01 -12.75
C ASN A 148 16.39 -0.24 -13.98
N GLU A 149 16.68 0.79 -14.77
CA GLU A 149 17.51 0.66 -15.98
C GLU A 149 19.01 0.59 -15.66
N THR A 150 19.47 1.54 -14.82
CA THR A 150 20.91 1.68 -14.54
C THR A 150 21.38 0.88 -13.33
N ASN A 151 20.47 0.34 -12.52
CA ASN A 151 20.73 -0.28 -11.21
C ASN A 151 21.47 0.62 -10.21
N LYS A 152 21.48 1.93 -10.44
CA LYS A 152 22.11 2.88 -9.52
C LYS A 152 21.20 3.14 -8.33
N LEU A 153 21.82 3.16 -7.16
CA LEU A 153 21.20 3.65 -5.93
C LEU A 153 21.21 5.17 -5.95
N LEU A 154 20.06 5.79 -5.77
CA LEU A 154 19.89 7.23 -5.74
C LEU A 154 19.14 7.62 -4.46
N GLU A 155 19.42 8.81 -3.96
CA GLU A 155 18.64 9.46 -2.92
C GLU A 155 17.98 10.70 -3.53
N ILE A 156 16.65 10.79 -3.38
CA ILE A 156 15.81 11.85 -3.95
C ILE A 156 15.24 12.65 -2.81
N GLU A 157 15.52 13.95 -2.78
CA GLU A 157 14.98 14.86 -1.79
C GLU A 157 13.46 15.04 -2.00
N LYS A 158 12.72 15.26 -0.92
CA LYS A 158 11.27 15.48 -0.98
C LYS A 158 10.86 16.55 -1.99
N LYS A 159 11.64 17.65 -2.11
CA LYS A 159 11.35 18.77 -3.03
C LYS A 159 11.34 18.36 -4.50
N ASP A 160 12.05 17.28 -4.84
CA ASP A 160 12.20 16.76 -6.20
C ASP A 160 11.18 15.62 -6.50
N ILE A 161 10.21 15.40 -5.60
CA ILE A 161 9.15 14.40 -5.72
C ILE A 161 7.80 15.11 -5.78
N ASP A 162 7.07 14.94 -6.87
CA ASP A 162 5.69 15.43 -6.97
C ASP A 162 4.74 14.54 -6.18
N PHE A 163 3.96 15.15 -5.30
CA PHE A 163 2.93 14.50 -4.52
C PHE A 163 1.56 15.13 -4.74
N GLY A 164 0.56 14.29 -4.93
CA GLY A 164 -0.85 14.67 -5.00
C GLY A 164 -1.74 13.73 -4.21
N TYR A 165 -3.07 13.91 -4.31
CA TYR A 165 -4.04 12.98 -3.72
C TYR A 165 -3.92 11.60 -4.38
N ARG A 166 -3.47 10.58 -3.60
CA ARG A 166 -3.21 9.22 -4.09
C ARG A 166 -2.22 9.17 -5.26
N PHE A 167 -1.25 10.07 -5.25
CA PHE A 167 -0.26 10.18 -6.30
C PHE A 167 1.12 10.53 -5.74
N SER A 168 2.15 9.94 -6.34
CA SER A 168 3.53 10.40 -6.31
C SER A 168 4.17 10.21 -7.67
N SER A 169 5.21 10.99 -8.01
CA SER A 169 5.94 10.87 -9.29
C SER A 169 6.58 9.48 -9.49
N PHE A 170 6.72 8.67 -8.42
CA PHE A 170 7.13 7.26 -8.53
C PHE A 170 6.15 6.38 -9.31
N GLN A 171 4.93 6.83 -9.54
CA GLN A 171 3.94 6.10 -10.37
C GLN A 171 4.21 6.24 -11.87
N SER A 172 5.02 7.22 -12.27
CA SER A 172 5.29 7.60 -13.66
C SER A 172 6.75 7.35 -14.08
N ASN A 173 7.56 6.75 -13.21
CA ASN A 173 8.97 6.48 -13.48
C ASN A 173 9.40 5.07 -13.05
N ASP A 174 10.58 4.65 -13.47
CA ASP A 174 11.14 3.32 -13.18
C ASP A 174 12.00 3.25 -11.90
N LEU A 175 11.74 4.14 -10.95
CA LEU A 175 12.42 4.17 -9.68
C LEU A 175 11.75 3.24 -8.67
N LYS A 176 12.51 2.34 -8.06
CA LYS A 176 12.01 1.38 -7.06
C LYS A 176 12.39 1.83 -5.67
N ILE A 177 11.39 2.16 -4.85
CA ILE A 177 11.56 2.64 -3.48
C ILE A 177 12.11 1.53 -2.59
N ILE A 178 13.21 1.79 -1.89
CA ILE A 178 13.88 0.83 -1.00
C ILE A 178 13.93 1.26 0.47
N SER A 179 14.02 2.57 0.74
CA SER A 179 13.92 3.13 2.08
C SER A 179 13.57 4.62 2.02
N ALA A 180 13.22 5.19 3.17
CA ALA A 180 13.00 6.62 3.28
C ALA A 180 13.56 7.16 4.60
N LYS A 181 13.89 8.46 4.57
CA LYS A 181 14.19 9.29 5.74
C LYS A 181 13.01 10.22 5.99
N LEU A 182 12.53 10.24 7.23
CA LEU A 182 11.36 11.02 7.64
C LEU A 182 11.73 11.85 8.88
N HIS A 183 10.93 12.88 9.15
CA HIS A 183 11.00 13.66 10.37
C HIS A 183 9.63 13.71 11.05
N PHE A 184 9.64 13.47 12.35
CA PHE A 184 8.46 13.58 13.22
C PHE A 184 8.80 14.45 14.42
N GLU A 185 7.83 15.22 14.91
CA GLU A 185 8.04 16.15 16.02
C GLU A 185 8.38 15.40 17.31
N PRO A 186 9.57 15.69 17.92
CA PRO A 186 9.98 15.05 19.18
C PRO A 186 9.25 15.62 20.41
N ASN A 187 9.56 15.07 21.59
CA ASN A 187 9.08 15.53 22.89
C ASN A 187 7.55 15.47 23.10
N GLY A 188 6.87 14.59 22.37
CA GLY A 188 5.44 14.36 22.56
C GLY A 188 5.13 13.65 23.89
N ASN A 189 3.96 13.90 24.44
CA ASN A 189 3.48 13.20 25.63
C ASN A 189 3.20 11.72 25.30
N LEU A 190 4.04 10.81 25.80
CA LEU A 190 4.00 9.36 25.55
C LEU A 190 2.61 8.74 25.79
N LYS A 191 1.99 9.06 26.94
CA LYS A 191 0.67 8.50 27.28
C LYS A 191 -0.40 8.95 26.27
N LYS A 192 -0.37 10.24 25.91
CA LYS A 192 -1.30 10.81 24.93
C LYS A 192 -1.09 10.20 23.53
N LEU A 193 0.17 10.08 23.07
CA LEU A 193 0.47 9.52 21.75
C LEU A 193 0.02 8.07 21.63
N ILE A 194 0.35 7.24 22.65
CA ILE A 194 -0.09 5.84 22.69
C ILE A 194 -1.62 5.73 22.70
N GLN A 195 -2.29 6.58 23.49
CA GLN A 195 -3.75 6.58 23.56
C GLN A 195 -4.38 7.04 22.24
N THR A 196 -3.86 8.11 21.61
CA THR A 196 -4.32 8.58 20.30
C THR A 196 -4.16 7.49 19.22
N THR A 197 -3.00 6.82 19.19
CA THR A 197 -2.74 5.71 18.27
C THR A 197 -3.75 4.57 18.47
N LYS A 198 -4.03 4.17 19.71
CA LYS A 198 -5.05 3.16 20.02
C LYS A 198 -6.45 3.59 19.58
N ASN A 199 -6.83 4.84 19.83
CA ASN A 199 -8.14 5.38 19.44
C ASN A 199 -8.29 5.40 17.91
N ASN A 200 -7.24 5.79 17.17
CA ASN A 200 -7.25 5.76 15.70
C ASN A 200 -7.42 4.35 15.16
N LEU A 201 -6.75 3.36 15.75
CA LEU A 201 -6.94 1.96 15.36
C LEU A 201 -8.36 1.48 15.66
N LYS A 202 -8.86 1.78 16.87
CA LYS A 202 -10.23 1.43 17.27
C LYS A 202 -11.26 1.99 16.29
N LEU A 203 -11.18 3.28 15.96
CA LEU A 203 -12.07 3.91 14.99
C LEU A 203 -12.03 3.19 13.63
N LYS A 204 -10.84 2.83 13.15
CA LYS A 204 -10.69 2.08 11.88
C LYS A 204 -11.33 0.70 11.94
N THR A 205 -11.16 -0.03 13.03
CA THR A 205 -11.74 -1.38 13.19
C THR A 205 -13.25 -1.36 13.39
N GLU A 206 -13.80 -0.27 13.93
CA GLU A 206 -15.24 -0.08 14.11
C GLU A 206 -15.97 0.42 12.86
N THR A 207 -15.24 1.06 11.92
CA THR A 207 -15.86 1.68 10.74
C THR A 207 -15.51 1.01 9.42
N GLN A 208 -14.55 0.08 9.40
CA GLN A 208 -14.06 -0.58 8.20
C GLN A 208 -13.95 -2.11 8.43
N PRO A 209 -14.09 -2.95 7.40
CA PRO A 209 -14.03 -4.41 7.52
C PRO A 209 -12.58 -4.90 7.74
N TYR A 210 -11.96 -4.47 8.84
CA TYR A 210 -10.54 -4.65 9.13
C TYR A 210 -10.15 -6.14 9.27
N ASN A 211 -11.07 -6.97 9.72
CA ASN A 211 -10.86 -8.41 9.94
C ASN A 211 -11.25 -9.27 8.73
N GLN A 212 -11.66 -8.65 7.62
CA GLN A 212 -12.05 -9.34 6.40
C GLN A 212 -11.02 -9.12 5.29
N PRO A 213 -10.74 -10.14 4.44
CA PRO A 213 -9.84 -9.95 3.30
C PRO A 213 -10.37 -8.86 2.37
N SER A 214 -9.61 -7.79 2.22
CA SER A 214 -9.92 -6.64 1.35
C SER A 214 -8.62 -5.94 0.92
N PHE A 215 -8.69 -4.98 0.03
CA PHE A 215 -7.56 -4.12 -0.35
C PHE A 215 -7.77 -2.65 0.05
N GLY A 216 -8.57 -2.40 1.09
CA GLY A 216 -8.91 -1.04 1.51
C GLY A 216 -9.98 -0.39 0.63
N SER A 217 -9.95 0.92 0.52
CA SER A 217 -10.87 1.67 -0.34
C SER A 217 -10.67 1.33 -1.81
N VAL A 218 -11.75 0.99 -2.49
CA VAL A 218 -11.74 0.61 -3.91
C VAL A 218 -11.57 1.82 -4.82
N PHE A 219 -12.28 2.91 -4.51
CA PHE A 219 -12.32 4.12 -5.32
C PHE A 219 -11.78 5.34 -4.59
N LYS A 220 -11.17 6.23 -5.35
CA LYS A 220 -10.83 7.58 -4.88
C LYS A 220 -12.11 8.37 -4.62
N ASN A 221 -12.07 9.28 -3.66
CA ASN A 221 -13.17 10.23 -3.52
C ASN A 221 -13.15 11.20 -4.71
N PRO A 222 -14.29 11.38 -5.40
CA PRO A 222 -14.44 12.44 -6.40
C PRO A 222 -14.38 13.82 -5.73
N GLU A 223 -14.16 14.84 -6.54
CA GLU A 223 -14.19 16.22 -6.07
C GLU A 223 -15.56 16.53 -5.42
N ASN A 224 -15.51 17.14 -4.23
CA ASN A 224 -16.69 17.51 -3.42
C ASN A 224 -17.64 16.36 -3.07
N ASN A 225 -17.19 15.10 -3.18
CA ASN A 225 -18.01 13.92 -2.89
C ASN A 225 -17.23 12.80 -2.20
N TYR A 226 -17.95 11.84 -1.65
CA TYR A 226 -17.39 10.64 -1.03
C TYR A 226 -17.84 9.40 -1.80
N ALA A 227 -16.90 8.62 -2.33
CA ALA A 227 -17.20 7.38 -3.05
C ALA A 227 -18.08 6.44 -2.21
N ALA A 228 -17.78 6.29 -0.92
CA ALA A 228 -18.60 5.47 -0.02
C ALA A 228 -20.06 5.93 0.03
N LYS A 229 -20.32 7.24 0.13
CA LYS A 229 -21.67 7.78 0.14
C LYS A 229 -22.40 7.52 -1.18
N LEU A 230 -21.74 7.76 -2.31
CA LEU A 230 -22.33 7.52 -3.64
C LEU A 230 -22.74 6.05 -3.83
N ILE A 231 -21.92 5.11 -3.35
CA ILE A 231 -22.20 3.67 -3.42
C ILE A 231 -23.31 3.27 -2.46
N ASP A 232 -23.34 3.87 -1.26
CA ASP A 232 -24.37 3.63 -0.24
C ASP A 232 -25.75 4.14 -0.69
N ASP A 233 -25.81 5.34 -1.28
CA ASP A 233 -27.02 5.92 -1.87
C ASP A 233 -27.65 5.06 -2.99
N MET A 234 -26.84 4.16 -3.60
CA MET A 234 -27.31 3.19 -4.60
C MET A 234 -27.84 1.88 -3.96
N GLY A 235 -27.82 1.74 -2.64
CA GLY A 235 -28.24 0.52 -1.95
C GLY A 235 -27.36 -0.69 -2.23
N LEU A 236 -26.05 -0.49 -2.53
CA LEU A 236 -25.17 -1.56 -3.00
C LEU A 236 -24.45 -2.31 -1.87
N LYS A 237 -24.59 -1.92 -0.60
CA LYS A 237 -24.05 -2.70 0.52
C LYS A 237 -24.54 -4.13 0.50
N GLY A 238 -23.63 -5.10 0.64
CA GLY A 238 -23.96 -6.53 0.60
C GLY A 238 -24.18 -7.12 -0.81
N PHE A 239 -24.12 -6.29 -1.89
CA PHE A 239 -24.22 -6.80 -3.25
C PHE A 239 -23.02 -7.68 -3.60
N LYS A 240 -23.27 -8.83 -4.24
CA LYS A 240 -22.29 -9.87 -4.52
C LYS A 240 -22.16 -10.19 -5.98
N ILE A 241 -20.95 -10.53 -6.41
CA ILE A 241 -20.65 -11.21 -7.66
C ILE A 241 -19.66 -12.34 -7.34
N GLY A 242 -20.06 -13.59 -7.58
CA GLY A 242 -19.29 -14.76 -7.15
C GLY A 242 -18.95 -14.70 -5.67
N GLY A 243 -17.66 -14.82 -5.33
CA GLY A 243 -17.15 -14.72 -3.96
C GLY A 243 -16.86 -13.31 -3.46
N ALA A 244 -16.99 -12.29 -4.32
CA ALA A 244 -16.75 -10.89 -3.95
C ALA A 244 -18.03 -10.21 -3.45
N GLU A 245 -17.92 -9.38 -2.42
CA GLU A 245 -19.05 -8.67 -1.81
C GLU A 245 -18.68 -7.23 -1.49
N ILE A 246 -19.61 -6.27 -1.72
CA ILE A 246 -19.50 -4.91 -1.19
C ILE A 246 -19.78 -4.98 0.31
N SER A 247 -18.83 -4.56 1.12
CA SER A 247 -18.95 -4.64 2.58
C SER A 247 -20.20 -3.93 3.08
N THR A 248 -20.94 -4.58 3.97
CA THR A 248 -22.08 -3.99 4.66
C THR A 248 -21.66 -2.92 5.68
N MET A 249 -20.41 -2.99 6.18
CA MET A 249 -19.84 -2.02 7.12
C MET A 249 -19.42 -0.73 6.42
N HIS A 250 -18.79 -0.83 5.24
CA HIS A 250 -18.25 0.34 4.50
C HIS A 250 -18.37 0.12 2.99
N SER A 251 -19.25 0.87 2.35
CA SER A 251 -19.64 0.67 0.94
C SER A 251 -18.51 0.86 -0.08
N ASN A 252 -17.44 1.59 0.24
CA ASN A 252 -16.25 1.70 -0.63
C ASN A 252 -15.20 0.59 -0.37
N PHE A 253 -15.61 -0.54 0.21
CA PHE A 253 -14.78 -1.72 0.42
C PHE A 253 -15.40 -2.93 -0.27
N ILE A 254 -14.59 -3.65 -1.02
CA ILE A 254 -14.91 -4.99 -1.51
C ILE A 254 -14.15 -6.00 -0.64
N ILE A 255 -14.88 -6.99 -0.15
CA ILE A 255 -14.36 -8.09 0.65
C ILE A 255 -14.40 -9.39 -0.14
N ASN A 256 -13.42 -10.26 0.09
CA ASN A 256 -13.43 -11.63 -0.37
C ASN A 256 -14.16 -12.47 0.69
N ASN A 257 -15.46 -12.70 0.48
CA ASN A 257 -16.32 -13.37 1.43
C ASN A 257 -16.28 -14.92 1.31
N SER A 258 -16.06 -15.42 0.06
CA SER A 258 -16.03 -16.87 -0.19
C SER A 258 -15.26 -17.19 -1.47
N SER A 259 -13.92 -17.25 -1.37
CA SER A 259 -13.05 -17.67 -2.48
C SER A 259 -13.26 -16.86 -3.79
N ALA A 260 -13.38 -15.54 -3.68
CA ALA A 260 -13.54 -14.65 -4.84
C ALA A 260 -12.39 -14.83 -5.84
N SER A 261 -12.72 -14.84 -7.11
CA SER A 261 -11.76 -14.71 -8.20
C SER A 261 -11.44 -13.24 -8.48
N SER A 262 -10.32 -12.98 -9.18
CA SER A 262 -10.01 -11.63 -9.65
C SER A 262 -11.08 -11.09 -10.61
N LYS A 263 -11.70 -11.99 -11.37
CA LYS A 263 -12.81 -11.68 -12.28
C LYS A 263 -14.03 -11.18 -11.50
N ASP A 264 -14.45 -11.88 -10.43
CA ASP A 264 -15.59 -11.47 -9.60
C ASP A 264 -15.41 -10.06 -9.05
N ILE A 265 -14.18 -9.77 -8.54
CA ILE A 265 -13.84 -8.46 -7.99
C ILE A 265 -13.85 -7.39 -9.09
N TYR A 266 -13.27 -7.68 -10.25
CA TYR A 266 -13.23 -6.74 -11.38
C TYR A 266 -14.64 -6.43 -11.90
N GLU A 267 -15.49 -7.44 -12.05
CA GLU A 267 -16.89 -7.28 -12.45
C GLU A 267 -17.66 -6.45 -11.41
N LEU A 268 -17.41 -6.66 -10.12
CA LEU A 268 -18.04 -5.89 -9.07
C LEU A 268 -17.61 -4.41 -9.11
N ILE A 269 -16.31 -4.13 -9.32
CA ILE A 269 -15.79 -2.76 -9.51
C ILE A 269 -16.48 -2.09 -10.71
N THR A 270 -16.54 -2.78 -11.84
CA THR A 270 -17.17 -2.25 -13.08
C THR A 270 -18.67 -2.00 -12.87
N THR A 271 -19.37 -2.91 -12.20
CA THR A 271 -20.80 -2.75 -11.88
C THR A 271 -21.06 -1.52 -11.01
N ILE A 272 -20.23 -1.28 -9.98
CA ILE A 272 -20.32 -0.09 -9.14
C ILE A 272 -20.12 1.18 -10.01
N GLN A 273 -19.07 1.20 -10.82
CA GLN A 273 -18.78 2.34 -11.71
C GLN A 273 -19.95 2.67 -12.62
N GLN A 274 -20.52 1.65 -13.30
CA GLN A 274 -21.67 1.82 -14.21
C GLN A 274 -22.90 2.36 -13.48
N LYS A 275 -23.25 1.77 -12.33
CA LYS A 275 -24.42 2.20 -11.55
C LYS A 275 -24.28 3.63 -11.06
N VAL A 276 -23.13 4.02 -10.52
CA VAL A 276 -22.91 5.39 -10.04
C VAL A 276 -22.87 6.37 -11.21
N LEU A 277 -22.23 6.03 -12.32
CA LEU A 277 -22.20 6.88 -13.52
C LEU A 277 -23.61 7.11 -14.08
N GLN A 278 -24.41 6.05 -14.23
CA GLN A 278 -25.78 6.14 -14.78
C GLN A 278 -26.72 6.95 -13.88
N ASN A 279 -26.61 6.84 -12.56
CA ASN A 279 -27.56 7.47 -11.64
C ASN A 279 -27.11 8.83 -11.12
N LYS A 280 -25.82 9.13 -11.10
CA LYS A 280 -25.25 10.37 -10.53
C LYS A 280 -24.41 11.17 -11.52
N GLY A 281 -24.13 10.65 -12.71
CA GLY A 281 -23.24 11.28 -13.69
C GLY A 281 -21.77 11.34 -13.27
N ILE A 282 -21.38 10.61 -12.22
CA ILE A 282 -20.03 10.66 -11.62
C ILE A 282 -19.29 9.35 -11.93
N TYR A 283 -18.14 9.46 -12.59
CA TYR A 283 -17.26 8.31 -12.79
C TYR A 283 -16.36 8.10 -11.56
N LEU A 284 -16.48 6.94 -10.94
CA LEU A 284 -15.62 6.56 -9.80
C LEU A 284 -14.27 6.03 -10.30
N GLN A 285 -13.20 6.79 -10.04
CA GLN A 285 -11.84 6.35 -10.38
C GLN A 285 -11.34 5.30 -9.38
N PRO A 286 -10.90 4.10 -9.83
CA PRO A 286 -10.30 3.12 -8.93
C PRO A 286 -9.05 3.68 -8.22
N GLU A 287 -8.94 3.43 -6.92
CA GLU A 287 -7.72 3.66 -6.13
C GLU A 287 -6.84 2.40 -6.16
N VAL A 288 -7.48 1.23 -6.17
CA VAL A 288 -6.81 -0.06 -6.29
C VAL A 288 -6.07 -0.17 -7.62
N ARG A 289 -4.84 -0.66 -7.57
CA ARG A 289 -3.98 -0.91 -8.74
C ARG A 289 -4.31 -2.29 -9.32
N MET A 290 -4.56 -2.33 -10.62
CA MET A 290 -4.92 -3.55 -11.36
C MET A 290 -3.90 -3.84 -12.47
#